data_6d8d7358a9e07d88296b4934a79584c1
#
_entry.id   6d8d7358a9e07d88296b4934a79584c1
#
_cell.length_a   1.000
_cell.length_b   1.000
_cell.length_c   1.000
_cell.angle_alpha   90.00
_cell.angle_beta   90.00
_cell.angle_gamma   90.00
#
_symmetry.space_group_name_H-M   'P 1'
#
loop_
_entity.id
_entity.type
_entity.pdbx_description
1 polymer ?
#
loop_
_entity_poly.entity_id
_entity_poly.type
_entity_poly.pdbx_seq_one_letter_code
_entity_poly.pdbx_strand_id
1 'polypeptide(L)'
;MNILAIESSCDETAAAVIRDRFEILSNVINTQIDTHKEYGGVVPEIASRMHIENISTVVDAAIIKAGIQKSDIDAVAVTYGPGLVGALLVGVSYAKAFAYALNKPLIPVHHIKGHISANYLETPDLKPPFICLVASGGHSHIVKVGGYSDYKVLARTHDDAAGEAFDKVSRVLGFGYPGGPAVQKAAENGDPNAIHFPRVNMGENGFDFSFSGVKTAVLNYIHNAEQKNIEINKYDVAASFQEAVVDVLSRHLINCARENGINTLALAGGVAANKPLRERIVKSAEENGMKFYYPRFELCTDNAAMIGCAAFAEYESGNVADMTLNAVPNLPLEKLC
;
A
#
# COMPACT_ATOMS: atom_id res chain seq x y z
N MET A 1 7.19 -4.31 -25.18
CA MET A 1 8.25 -3.90 -24.24
C MET A 1 8.10 -4.68 -22.94
N ASN A 2 9.19 -5.36 -22.49
CA ASN A 2 9.21 -6.11 -21.24
C ASN A 2 10.00 -5.34 -20.19
N ILE A 3 9.38 -5.01 -19.06
CA ILE A 3 10.04 -4.38 -17.92
C ILE A 3 10.20 -5.41 -16.80
N LEU A 4 11.44 -5.62 -16.34
CA LEU A 4 11.71 -6.30 -15.08
C LEU A 4 11.57 -5.29 -13.96
N ALA A 5 10.66 -5.52 -13.03
CA ALA A 5 10.42 -4.67 -11.88
C ALA A 5 10.85 -5.34 -10.58
N ILE A 6 11.39 -4.55 -9.65
CA ILE A 6 11.86 -4.99 -8.33
C ILE A 6 11.23 -4.12 -7.24
N GLU A 7 10.66 -4.78 -6.24
CA GLU A 7 10.09 -4.16 -5.05
C GLU A 7 10.79 -4.74 -3.80
N SER A 8 11.27 -3.85 -2.94
CA SER A 8 11.93 -4.22 -1.68
C SER A 8 11.80 -3.13 -0.61
N SER A 9 10.73 -2.34 -0.63
CA SER A 9 10.62 -1.14 0.23
C SER A 9 10.33 -1.43 1.70
N CYS A 10 9.81 -2.63 2.03
CA CYS A 10 9.43 -3.00 3.38
C CYS A 10 9.86 -4.44 3.73
N ASP A 11 8.93 -5.39 3.77
CA ASP A 11 9.15 -6.78 4.18
C ASP A 11 8.80 -7.81 3.08
N GLU A 12 8.50 -7.35 1.87
CA GLU A 12 8.37 -8.19 0.68
C GLU A 12 9.54 -8.00 -0.27
N THR A 13 10.27 -9.09 -0.58
CA THR A 13 11.17 -9.13 -1.73
C THR A 13 10.39 -9.60 -2.93
N ALA A 14 10.14 -8.73 -3.91
CA ALA A 14 9.37 -9.11 -5.08
C ALA A 14 10.06 -8.72 -6.38
N ALA A 15 9.83 -9.55 -7.41
CA ALA A 15 10.21 -9.27 -8.78
C ALA A 15 9.09 -9.69 -9.75
N ALA A 16 8.89 -8.90 -10.81
CA ALA A 16 7.87 -9.15 -11.82
C ALA A 16 8.39 -8.81 -13.21
N VAL A 17 7.85 -9.47 -14.21
CA VAL A 17 8.00 -9.06 -15.62
C VAL A 17 6.64 -8.59 -16.14
N ILE A 18 6.58 -7.35 -16.55
CA ILE A 18 5.38 -6.72 -17.11
C ILE A 18 5.62 -6.41 -18.58
N ARG A 19 4.67 -6.83 -19.43
CA ARG A 19 4.66 -6.53 -20.86
C ARG A 19 3.60 -5.47 -21.17
N ASP A 20 4.01 -4.49 -21.98
CA ASP A 20 3.10 -3.49 -22.57
C ASP A 20 2.14 -2.87 -21.55
N ARG A 21 2.69 -2.54 -20.36
CA ARG A 21 2.05 -1.89 -19.20
C ARG A 21 1.10 -2.76 -18.39
N PHE A 22 0.28 -3.62 -19.01
CA PHE A 22 -0.85 -4.25 -18.31
C PHE A 22 -0.75 -5.79 -18.24
N GLU A 23 0.08 -6.41 -19.05
CA GLU A 23 0.23 -7.86 -19.07
C GLU A 23 1.26 -8.32 -18.04
N ILE A 24 0.80 -9.03 -17.02
CA ILE A 24 1.65 -9.64 -16.00
C ILE A 24 2.16 -10.98 -16.51
N LEU A 25 3.42 -11.04 -16.98
CA LEU A 25 4.05 -12.31 -17.37
C LEU A 25 4.46 -13.11 -16.14
N SER A 26 4.92 -12.43 -15.11
CA SER A 26 5.25 -13.02 -13.81
C SER A 26 5.13 -12.00 -12.70
N ASN A 27 4.82 -12.47 -11.50
CA ASN A 27 4.92 -11.72 -10.24
C ASN A 27 5.33 -12.73 -9.16
N VAL A 28 6.52 -12.61 -8.63
CA VAL A 28 7.10 -13.49 -7.61
C VAL A 28 7.33 -12.67 -6.37
N ILE A 29 6.78 -13.12 -5.25
CA ILE A 29 6.85 -12.44 -3.96
C ILE A 29 7.43 -13.42 -2.94
N ASN A 30 8.44 -12.99 -2.22
CA ASN A 30 8.98 -13.66 -1.05
C ASN A 30 8.69 -12.76 0.15
N THR A 31 7.68 -13.13 0.95
CA THR A 31 7.26 -12.36 2.12
C THR A 31 8.05 -12.77 3.37
N GLN A 32 8.30 -11.82 4.23
CA GLN A 32 9.00 -11.99 5.50
C GLN A 32 8.04 -12.00 6.70
N ILE A 33 6.71 -12.05 6.46
CA ILE A 33 5.67 -11.95 7.49
C ILE A 33 5.91 -12.95 8.63
N ASP A 34 6.26 -14.21 8.32
CA ASP A 34 6.44 -15.24 9.37
C ASP A 34 7.61 -14.92 10.29
N THR A 35 8.70 -14.37 9.76
CA THR A 35 9.83 -13.89 10.58
C THR A 35 9.42 -12.70 11.45
N HIS A 36 8.72 -11.73 10.87
CA HIS A 36 8.33 -10.52 11.60
C HIS A 36 7.21 -10.74 12.62
N LYS A 37 6.43 -11.82 12.51
CA LYS A 37 5.47 -12.25 13.55
C LYS A 37 6.12 -12.45 14.91
N GLU A 38 7.33 -13.01 14.94
CA GLU A 38 8.06 -13.28 16.18
C GLU A 38 8.38 -11.99 16.94
N TYR A 39 8.52 -10.87 16.21
CA TYR A 39 8.80 -9.54 16.78
C TYR A 39 7.55 -8.67 16.95
N GLY A 40 6.40 -9.16 16.47
CA GLY A 40 5.14 -8.43 16.51
C GLY A 40 5.09 -7.23 15.55
N GLY A 41 5.88 -7.25 14.48
CA GLY A 41 5.94 -6.22 13.43
C GLY A 41 7.30 -6.16 12.76
N VAL A 42 7.41 -5.37 11.70
CA VAL A 42 8.61 -5.28 10.87
C VAL A 42 9.82 -4.73 11.67
N VAL A 43 10.96 -5.44 11.59
CA VAL A 43 12.26 -5.00 12.12
C VAL A 43 13.15 -4.64 10.93
N PRO A 44 13.47 -3.34 10.72
CA PRO A 44 14.10 -2.85 9.51
C PRO A 44 15.45 -3.52 9.18
N GLU A 45 16.28 -3.80 10.19
CA GLU A 45 17.56 -4.45 9.98
C GLU A 45 17.42 -5.90 9.53
N ILE A 46 16.47 -6.64 10.10
CA ILE A 46 16.16 -8.02 9.72
C ILE A 46 15.64 -8.02 8.28
N ALA A 47 14.69 -7.12 7.96
CA ALA A 47 14.14 -6.99 6.62
C ALA A 47 15.25 -6.78 5.59
N SER A 48 16.17 -5.86 5.84
CA SER A 48 17.28 -5.57 4.93
C SER A 48 18.17 -6.79 4.67
N ARG A 49 18.49 -7.57 5.69
CA ARG A 49 19.31 -8.80 5.56
C ARG A 49 18.59 -9.86 4.74
N MET A 50 17.31 -10.06 4.99
CA MET A 50 16.50 -11.03 4.22
C MET A 50 16.37 -10.64 2.75
N HIS A 51 16.28 -9.35 2.43
CA HIS A 51 16.30 -8.90 1.03
C HIS A 51 17.61 -9.28 0.34
N ILE A 52 18.77 -9.13 0.99
CA ILE A 52 20.07 -9.51 0.42
C ILE A 52 20.10 -11.02 0.08
N GLU A 53 19.57 -11.84 0.96
CA GLU A 53 19.55 -13.30 0.78
C GLU A 53 18.61 -13.74 -0.37
N ASN A 54 17.49 -13.05 -0.54
CA ASN A 54 16.41 -13.51 -1.41
C ASN A 54 16.37 -12.87 -2.80
N ILE A 55 16.90 -11.66 -2.98
CA ILE A 55 16.68 -10.86 -4.18
C ILE A 55 17.10 -11.55 -5.48
N SER A 56 18.26 -12.20 -5.49
CA SER A 56 18.76 -12.89 -6.69
C SER A 56 17.84 -14.04 -7.10
N THR A 57 17.43 -14.86 -6.12
CA THR A 57 16.55 -16.01 -6.35
C THR A 57 15.18 -15.57 -6.83
N VAL A 58 14.63 -14.49 -6.24
CA VAL A 58 13.31 -13.95 -6.62
C VAL A 58 13.32 -13.37 -8.02
N VAL A 59 14.39 -12.65 -8.40
CA VAL A 59 14.54 -12.10 -9.77
C VAL A 59 14.70 -13.21 -10.81
N ASP A 60 15.56 -14.19 -10.56
CA ASP A 60 15.73 -15.31 -11.49
C ASP A 60 14.42 -16.12 -11.63
N ALA A 61 13.71 -16.37 -10.53
CA ALA A 61 12.41 -17.03 -10.57
C ALA A 61 11.36 -16.24 -11.37
N ALA A 62 11.36 -14.90 -11.27
CA ALA A 62 10.45 -14.04 -12.03
C ALA A 62 10.72 -14.15 -13.55
N ILE A 63 11.98 -14.12 -13.98
CA ILE A 63 12.38 -14.24 -15.38
C ILE A 63 12.01 -15.63 -15.92
N ILE A 64 12.31 -16.70 -15.18
CA ILE A 64 11.97 -18.07 -15.54
C ILE A 64 10.46 -18.24 -15.69
N LYS A 65 9.68 -17.76 -14.71
CA LYS A 65 8.21 -17.84 -14.72
C LYS A 65 7.58 -17.03 -15.85
N ALA A 66 8.22 -15.92 -16.25
CA ALA A 66 7.79 -15.14 -17.40
C ALA A 66 8.05 -15.83 -18.75
N GLY A 67 8.86 -16.89 -18.78
CA GLY A 67 9.20 -17.62 -20.00
C GLY A 67 10.05 -16.83 -21.00
N ILE A 68 10.85 -15.86 -20.51
CA ILE A 68 11.71 -15.01 -21.35
C ILE A 68 13.19 -15.21 -21.01
N GLN A 69 14.06 -14.73 -21.88
CA GLN A 69 15.50 -14.64 -21.62
C GLN A 69 15.85 -13.27 -21.02
N LYS A 70 17.00 -13.17 -20.31
CA LYS A 70 17.49 -11.88 -19.80
C LYS A 70 17.70 -10.83 -20.91
N SER A 71 18.01 -11.27 -22.11
CA SER A 71 18.14 -10.42 -23.31
C SER A 71 16.83 -9.76 -23.76
N ASP A 72 15.70 -10.36 -23.42
CA ASP A 72 14.36 -9.89 -23.83
C ASP A 72 13.81 -8.81 -22.91
N ILE A 73 14.55 -8.46 -21.86
CA ILE A 73 14.24 -7.36 -20.96
C ILE A 73 14.65 -6.05 -21.63
N ASP A 74 13.72 -5.11 -21.72
CA ASP A 74 13.93 -3.80 -22.35
C ASP A 74 14.32 -2.71 -21.36
N ALA A 75 13.88 -2.84 -20.10
CA ALA A 75 14.20 -1.91 -19.02
C ALA A 75 14.12 -2.61 -17.66
N VAL A 76 14.79 -2.03 -16.66
CA VAL A 76 14.74 -2.46 -15.25
C VAL A 76 14.11 -1.36 -14.43
N ALA A 77 13.06 -1.67 -13.69
CA ALA A 77 12.39 -0.76 -12.79
C ALA A 77 12.65 -1.15 -11.32
N VAL A 78 12.73 -0.15 -10.45
CA VAL A 78 12.94 -0.41 -9.02
C VAL A 78 12.25 0.64 -8.17
N THR A 79 11.67 0.20 -7.08
CA THR A 79 11.22 1.11 -6.03
C THR A 79 12.42 1.76 -5.36
N TYR A 80 12.50 3.10 -5.44
CA TYR A 80 13.58 3.85 -4.79
C TYR A 80 13.12 4.65 -3.57
N GLY A 81 11.81 4.66 -3.30
CA GLY A 81 11.17 5.31 -2.16
C GLY A 81 9.67 5.50 -2.33
N PRO A 82 8.96 5.87 -1.24
CA PRO A 82 9.39 5.77 0.15
C PRO A 82 9.51 4.33 0.65
N GLY A 83 10.15 4.14 1.84
CA GLY A 83 10.29 2.84 2.47
C GLY A 83 11.46 2.74 3.45
N LEU A 84 11.77 1.56 3.91
CA LEU A 84 12.89 1.29 4.82
C LEU A 84 14.21 1.44 4.07
N VAL A 85 15.09 2.34 4.54
CA VAL A 85 16.31 2.72 3.82
C VAL A 85 17.19 1.53 3.45
N GLY A 86 17.42 0.59 4.39
CA GLY A 86 18.25 -0.58 4.15
C GLY A 86 17.64 -1.54 3.14
N ALA A 87 16.32 -1.74 3.20
CA ALA A 87 15.57 -2.56 2.28
C ALA A 87 15.58 -1.97 0.86
N LEU A 88 15.28 -0.68 0.72
CA LEU A 88 15.36 0.06 -0.56
C LEU A 88 16.76 -0.01 -1.18
N LEU A 89 17.82 0.16 -0.36
CA LEU A 89 19.21 0.09 -0.84
C LEU A 89 19.55 -1.24 -1.48
N VAL A 90 19.01 -2.35 -0.98
CA VAL A 90 19.22 -3.68 -1.57
C VAL A 90 18.62 -3.74 -2.97
N GLY A 91 17.34 -3.37 -3.13
CA GLY A 91 16.66 -3.36 -4.43
C GLY A 91 17.31 -2.42 -5.42
N VAL A 92 17.60 -1.17 -5.01
CA VAL A 92 18.26 -0.15 -5.86
C VAL A 92 19.63 -0.62 -6.31
N SER A 93 20.46 -1.16 -5.42
CA SER A 93 21.81 -1.64 -5.77
C SER A 93 21.75 -2.81 -6.75
N TYR A 94 20.85 -3.76 -6.51
CA TYR A 94 20.65 -4.90 -7.40
C TYR A 94 20.15 -4.46 -8.77
N ALA A 95 19.13 -3.62 -8.83
CA ALA A 95 18.56 -3.12 -10.09
C ALA A 95 19.60 -2.33 -10.91
N LYS A 96 20.42 -1.50 -10.28
CA LYS A 96 21.52 -0.78 -10.92
C LYS A 96 22.51 -1.75 -11.56
N ALA A 97 23.01 -2.73 -10.80
CA ALA A 97 23.95 -3.72 -11.30
C ALA A 97 23.35 -4.53 -12.46
N PHE A 98 22.08 -4.93 -12.34
CA PHE A 98 21.39 -5.70 -13.36
C PHE A 98 21.15 -4.88 -14.65
N ALA A 99 20.68 -3.63 -14.54
CA ALA A 99 20.50 -2.72 -15.67
C ALA A 99 21.84 -2.43 -16.38
N TYR A 100 22.90 -2.19 -15.62
CA TYR A 100 24.23 -1.96 -16.15
C TYR A 100 24.76 -3.16 -16.93
N ALA A 101 24.64 -4.37 -16.36
CA ALA A 101 25.11 -5.60 -17.00
C ALA A 101 24.39 -5.90 -18.31
N LEU A 102 23.11 -5.55 -18.41
CA LEU A 102 22.31 -5.72 -19.63
C LEU A 102 22.39 -4.52 -20.59
N ASN A 103 23.03 -3.43 -20.20
CA ASN A 103 23.01 -2.16 -20.93
C ASN A 103 21.58 -1.67 -21.24
N LYS A 104 20.71 -1.69 -20.20
CA LYS A 104 19.30 -1.30 -20.31
C LYS A 104 19.00 -0.10 -19.42
N PRO A 105 17.98 0.72 -19.76
CA PRO A 105 17.57 1.84 -18.93
C PRO A 105 17.09 1.39 -17.54
N LEU A 106 17.42 2.21 -16.52
CA LEU A 106 16.97 2.05 -15.14
C LEU A 106 15.85 3.05 -14.87
N ILE A 107 14.69 2.54 -14.41
CA ILE A 107 13.49 3.36 -14.17
C ILE A 107 13.25 3.45 -12.67
N PRO A 108 13.35 4.64 -12.07
CA PRO A 108 13.05 4.86 -10.65
C PRO A 108 11.53 4.96 -10.47
N VAL A 109 10.96 4.16 -9.58
CA VAL A 109 9.52 4.15 -9.34
C VAL A 109 9.23 4.52 -7.88
N HIS A 110 8.26 5.39 -7.70
CA HIS A 110 7.73 5.75 -6.39
C HIS A 110 6.76 4.65 -5.90
N HIS A 111 6.99 4.11 -4.71
CA HIS A 111 6.19 3.02 -4.14
C HIS A 111 4.67 3.28 -4.17
N ILE A 112 4.24 4.47 -3.75
CA ILE A 112 2.81 4.83 -3.73
C ILE A 112 2.22 4.92 -5.14
N LYS A 113 2.99 5.37 -6.15
CA LYS A 113 2.56 5.33 -7.55
C LYS A 113 2.36 3.87 -8.02
N GLY A 114 3.21 2.96 -7.53
CA GLY A 114 3.02 1.53 -7.73
C GLY A 114 1.65 1.06 -7.23
N HIS A 115 1.33 1.31 -5.96
CA HIS A 115 0.03 0.94 -5.40
C HIS A 115 -1.15 1.49 -6.21
N ILE A 116 -1.11 2.76 -6.61
CA ILE A 116 -2.16 3.34 -7.46
C ILE A 116 -2.24 2.60 -8.80
N SER A 117 -1.10 2.27 -9.41
CA SER A 117 -1.01 1.59 -10.70
C SER A 117 -1.49 0.14 -10.68
N ALA A 118 -1.58 -0.50 -9.51
CA ALA A 118 -2.19 -1.82 -9.37
C ALA A 118 -3.64 -1.86 -9.88
N ASN A 119 -4.37 -0.72 -9.81
CA ASN A 119 -5.72 -0.61 -10.36
C ASN A 119 -5.75 -0.77 -11.88
N TYR A 120 -4.72 -0.31 -12.60
CA TYR A 120 -4.64 -0.46 -14.06
C TYR A 120 -4.36 -1.91 -14.48
N LEU A 121 -3.64 -2.69 -13.64
CA LEU A 121 -3.43 -4.11 -13.87
C LEU A 121 -4.72 -4.93 -13.73
N GLU A 122 -5.62 -4.51 -12.85
CA GLU A 122 -6.94 -5.13 -12.66
C GLU A 122 -7.94 -4.64 -13.70
N THR A 123 -7.91 -3.35 -14.00
CA THR A 123 -8.85 -2.70 -14.91
C THR A 123 -8.08 -1.81 -15.90
N PRO A 124 -7.56 -2.39 -17.02
CA PRO A 124 -6.81 -1.63 -18.04
C PRO A 124 -7.58 -0.45 -18.66
N ASP A 125 -8.92 -0.51 -18.62
CA ASP A 125 -9.79 0.57 -19.12
C ASP A 125 -9.94 1.75 -18.14
N LEU A 126 -9.45 1.64 -16.91
CA LEU A 126 -9.44 2.76 -15.97
C LEU A 126 -8.52 3.86 -16.49
N LYS A 127 -9.07 5.06 -16.63
CA LYS A 127 -8.31 6.23 -17.11
C LYS A 127 -8.44 7.40 -16.13
N PRO A 128 -7.37 8.18 -15.96
CA PRO A 128 -7.48 9.45 -15.25
C PRO A 128 -8.47 10.42 -15.95
N PRO A 129 -9.12 11.37 -15.21
CA PRO A 129 -8.88 11.60 -13.80
C PRO A 129 -9.74 10.75 -12.86
N PHE A 130 -9.18 10.41 -11.69
CA PHE A 130 -9.90 9.74 -10.60
C PHE A 130 -9.31 10.10 -9.22
N ILE A 131 -10.08 9.85 -8.16
CA ILE A 131 -9.61 10.00 -6.78
C ILE A 131 -9.27 8.61 -6.22
N CYS A 132 -8.05 8.46 -5.72
CA CYS A 132 -7.56 7.20 -5.14
C CYS A 132 -7.33 7.34 -3.63
N LEU A 133 -7.96 6.49 -2.85
CA LEU A 133 -7.56 6.26 -1.46
C LEU A 133 -6.43 5.24 -1.43
N VAL A 134 -5.25 5.66 -1.01
CA VAL A 134 -4.11 4.78 -0.75
C VAL A 134 -4.02 4.56 0.74
N ALA A 135 -4.27 3.34 1.21
CA ALA A 135 -4.22 2.96 2.62
C ALA A 135 -3.39 1.69 2.79
N SER A 136 -2.26 1.80 3.50
CA SER A 136 -1.30 0.72 3.74
C SER A 136 -0.78 0.73 5.18
N GLY A 137 0.22 -0.09 5.48
CA GLY A 137 0.90 -0.10 6.77
C GLY A 137 1.55 1.24 7.12
N GLY A 138 2.18 1.91 6.14
CA GLY A 138 2.92 3.15 6.35
C GLY A 138 2.24 4.42 5.81
N HIS A 139 1.20 4.30 5.00
CA HIS A 139 0.61 5.44 4.29
C HIS A 139 -0.91 5.44 4.34
N SER A 140 -1.49 6.63 4.53
CA SER A 140 -2.93 6.88 4.35
C SER A 140 -3.09 8.23 3.67
N HIS A 141 -3.37 8.19 2.35
CA HIS A 141 -3.48 9.36 1.49
C HIS A 141 -4.75 9.31 0.63
N ILE A 142 -5.36 10.46 0.37
CA ILE A 142 -6.29 10.62 -0.75
C ILE A 142 -5.54 11.37 -1.85
N VAL A 143 -5.45 10.77 -3.03
CA VAL A 143 -4.67 11.28 -4.15
C VAL A 143 -5.59 11.52 -5.33
N LYS A 144 -5.54 12.72 -5.90
CA LYS A 144 -6.09 13.00 -7.23
C LYS A 144 -5.08 12.56 -8.27
N VAL A 145 -5.48 11.64 -9.12
CA VAL A 145 -4.71 11.17 -10.26
C VAL A 145 -5.26 11.91 -11.49
N GLY A 146 -4.54 12.93 -11.94
CA GLY A 146 -4.92 13.75 -13.08
C GLY A 146 -4.44 13.18 -14.41
N GLY A 147 -3.38 12.38 -14.37
CA GLY A 147 -2.76 11.68 -15.49
C GLY A 147 -1.89 10.53 -14.99
N TYR A 148 -1.32 9.74 -15.89
CA TYR A 148 -0.46 8.59 -15.51
C TYR A 148 0.83 9.01 -14.77
N SER A 149 1.24 10.28 -14.88
CA SER A 149 2.39 10.86 -14.16
C SER A 149 2.01 12.09 -13.33
N ASP A 150 0.70 12.42 -13.25
CA ASP A 150 0.20 13.60 -12.52
C ASP A 150 -0.58 13.16 -11.28
N TYR A 151 0.01 13.43 -10.11
CA TYR A 151 -0.52 13.05 -8.81
C TYR A 151 -0.55 14.25 -7.88
N LYS A 152 -1.71 14.49 -7.25
CA LYS A 152 -1.87 15.54 -6.24
C LYS A 152 -2.46 14.93 -4.96
N VAL A 153 -1.74 15.10 -3.84
CA VAL A 153 -2.22 14.69 -2.52
C VAL A 153 -3.29 15.68 -2.05
N LEU A 154 -4.49 15.20 -1.82
CA LEU A 154 -5.62 15.99 -1.34
C LEU A 154 -5.80 15.87 0.17
N ALA A 155 -5.45 14.72 0.73
CA ALA A 155 -5.47 14.44 2.16
C ALA A 155 -4.42 13.41 2.54
N ARG A 156 -3.94 13.48 3.79
CA ARG A 156 -2.94 12.56 4.34
C ARG A 156 -3.17 12.35 5.82
N THR A 157 -2.57 11.29 6.37
CA THR A 157 -2.50 11.15 7.82
C THR A 157 -1.45 12.08 8.43
N HIS A 158 -1.75 12.61 9.61
CA HIS A 158 -0.82 13.42 10.41
C HIS A 158 -0.06 12.60 11.45
N ASP A 159 -0.44 11.34 11.64
CA ASP A 159 0.14 10.44 12.64
C ASP A 159 0.19 8.99 12.10
N ASP A 160 -0.27 8.00 12.85
CA ASP A 160 -0.29 6.61 12.42
C ASP A 160 -1.03 6.44 11.09
N ALA A 161 -0.55 5.58 10.21
CA ALA A 161 -1.32 5.10 9.07
C ALA A 161 -2.43 4.14 9.52
N ALA A 162 -3.46 3.96 8.69
CA ALA A 162 -4.58 3.05 9.01
C ALA A 162 -4.10 1.63 9.30
N GLY A 163 -3.22 1.08 8.45
CA GLY A 163 -2.69 -0.28 8.64
C GLY A 163 -1.86 -0.40 9.92
N GLU A 164 -1.03 0.59 10.22
CA GLU A 164 -0.28 0.64 11.48
C GLU A 164 -1.20 0.68 12.72
N ALA A 165 -2.33 1.38 12.63
CA ALA A 165 -3.33 1.39 13.69
C ALA A 165 -3.98 0.01 13.88
N PHE A 166 -4.27 -0.71 12.78
CA PHE A 166 -4.73 -2.10 12.83
C PHE A 166 -3.71 -3.01 13.51
N ASP A 167 -2.42 -2.91 13.16
CA ASP A 167 -1.35 -3.73 13.74
C ASP A 167 -1.21 -3.49 15.25
N LYS A 168 -1.22 -2.21 15.66
CA LYS A 168 -1.12 -1.82 17.06
C LYS A 168 -2.31 -2.31 17.90
N VAL A 169 -3.54 -2.15 17.38
CA VAL A 169 -4.76 -2.62 18.07
C VAL A 169 -4.81 -4.14 18.12
N SER A 170 -4.47 -4.83 17.03
CA SER A 170 -4.36 -6.29 17.00
C SER A 170 -3.44 -6.84 18.08
N ARG A 171 -2.27 -6.21 18.22
CA ARG A 171 -1.26 -6.59 19.23
C ARG A 171 -1.82 -6.47 20.64
N VAL A 172 -2.48 -5.36 20.96
CA VAL A 172 -3.04 -5.12 22.30
C VAL A 172 -4.18 -6.07 22.63
N LEU A 173 -5.01 -6.42 21.64
CA LEU A 173 -6.09 -7.39 21.80
C LEU A 173 -5.61 -8.86 21.81
N GLY A 174 -4.33 -9.09 21.46
CA GLY A 174 -3.73 -10.43 21.43
C GLY A 174 -4.11 -11.25 20.20
N PHE A 175 -4.48 -10.60 19.07
CA PHE A 175 -4.84 -11.30 17.83
C PHE A 175 -3.64 -11.58 16.91
N GLY A 176 -2.47 -10.96 17.19
CA GLY A 176 -1.23 -11.20 16.44
C GLY A 176 -0.99 -10.27 15.27
N TYR A 177 -0.07 -10.68 14.39
CA TYR A 177 0.39 -9.93 13.21
C TYR A 177 0.27 -10.81 11.95
N PRO A 178 -0.10 -10.27 10.76
CA PRO A 178 -0.49 -8.88 10.47
C PRO A 178 -1.85 -8.50 11.07
N GLY A 179 -1.93 -7.28 11.59
CA GLY A 179 -3.10 -6.84 12.36
C GLY A 179 -4.36 -6.63 11.52
N GLY A 180 -4.23 -6.15 10.29
CA GLY A 180 -5.39 -5.95 9.40
C GLY A 180 -6.28 -7.18 9.26
N PRO A 181 -5.76 -8.31 8.72
CA PRO A 181 -6.51 -9.56 8.61
C PRO A 181 -6.97 -10.12 9.97
N ALA A 182 -6.13 -10.00 11.01
CA ALA A 182 -6.45 -10.53 12.34
C ALA A 182 -7.64 -9.79 12.98
N VAL A 183 -7.64 -8.46 12.93
CA VAL A 183 -8.75 -7.63 13.43
C VAL A 183 -10.01 -7.87 12.59
N GLN A 184 -9.91 -7.93 11.25
CA GLN A 184 -11.06 -8.21 10.40
C GLN A 184 -11.72 -9.54 10.77
N LYS A 185 -10.94 -10.61 10.91
CA LYS A 185 -11.46 -11.93 11.31
C LYS A 185 -12.09 -11.91 12.70
N ALA A 186 -11.47 -11.21 13.65
CA ALA A 186 -12.02 -11.08 15.00
C ALA A 186 -13.35 -10.29 14.99
N ALA A 187 -13.42 -9.21 14.21
CA ALA A 187 -14.59 -8.34 14.08
C ALA A 187 -15.83 -9.05 13.53
N GLU A 188 -15.68 -10.16 12.79
CA GLU A 188 -16.80 -10.97 12.30
C GLU A 188 -17.65 -11.55 13.45
N ASN A 189 -17.10 -11.67 14.66
CA ASN A 189 -17.75 -12.20 15.84
C ASN A 189 -18.15 -11.12 16.86
N GLY A 190 -18.04 -9.84 16.51
CA GLY A 190 -18.32 -8.70 17.39
C GLY A 190 -19.41 -7.78 16.85
N ASP A 191 -19.94 -6.94 17.74
CA ASP A 191 -20.89 -5.87 17.36
C ASP A 191 -20.11 -4.58 17.03
N PRO A 192 -20.20 -4.05 15.78
CA PRO A 192 -19.52 -2.82 15.38
C PRO A 192 -20.07 -1.57 16.09
N ASN A 193 -21.24 -1.65 16.75
CA ASN A 193 -21.88 -0.57 17.47
C ASN A 193 -21.74 -0.66 19.00
N ALA A 194 -21.09 -1.69 19.52
CA ALA A 194 -20.94 -1.90 20.96
C ALA A 194 -20.18 -0.77 21.65
N ILE A 195 -19.19 -0.18 20.96
CA ILE A 195 -18.33 0.88 21.51
C ILE A 195 -18.20 2.02 20.49
N HIS A 196 -18.51 3.23 20.94
CA HIS A 196 -18.40 4.39 20.09
C HIS A 196 -16.97 5.01 20.18
N PHE A 197 -16.07 4.56 19.27
CA PHE A 197 -14.74 5.14 19.14
C PHE A 197 -14.76 6.46 18.34
N PRO A 198 -13.82 7.38 18.60
CA PRO A 198 -13.78 8.69 17.94
C PRO A 198 -13.51 8.56 16.44
N ARG A 199 -14.14 9.44 15.67
CA ARG A 199 -13.97 9.62 14.22
C ARG A 199 -13.51 11.04 13.97
N VAL A 200 -12.20 11.22 13.85
CA VAL A 200 -11.58 12.54 13.79
C VAL A 200 -11.53 13.05 12.36
N ASN A 201 -11.91 14.31 12.17
CA ASN A 201 -11.69 15.04 10.93
C ASN A 201 -10.56 16.05 11.18
N MET A 202 -9.54 16.09 10.34
CA MET A 202 -8.38 16.95 10.48
C MET A 202 -8.08 17.71 9.19
N GLY A 203 -7.14 18.65 9.27
CA GLY A 203 -6.76 19.49 8.15
C GLY A 203 -7.72 20.65 7.89
N GLU A 204 -7.29 21.62 7.08
CA GLU A 204 -8.11 22.81 6.73
C GLU A 204 -9.39 22.43 5.98
N ASN A 205 -9.33 21.39 5.15
CA ASN A 205 -10.45 20.87 4.38
C ASN A 205 -11.26 19.79 5.13
N GLY A 206 -10.82 19.38 6.34
CA GLY A 206 -11.48 18.34 7.12
C GLY A 206 -11.35 16.92 6.57
N PHE A 207 -10.43 16.65 5.62
CA PHE A 207 -10.23 15.34 4.99
C PHE A 207 -8.97 14.62 5.44
N ASP A 208 -8.05 15.29 6.11
CA ASP A 208 -6.87 14.64 6.65
C ASP A 208 -7.24 13.64 7.73
N PHE A 209 -6.37 12.63 7.90
CA PHE A 209 -6.59 11.53 8.80
C PHE A 209 -5.79 11.68 10.10
N SER A 210 -6.31 11.07 11.17
CA SER A 210 -5.59 10.77 12.41
C SER A 210 -6.11 9.45 12.95
N PHE A 211 -5.23 8.47 13.05
CA PHE A 211 -5.56 7.14 13.60
C PHE A 211 -4.95 6.91 14.98
N SER A 212 -4.00 7.74 15.43
CA SER A 212 -3.47 7.69 16.80
C SER A 212 -4.54 7.97 17.85
N GLY A 213 -5.50 8.84 17.53
CA GLY A 213 -6.63 9.15 18.42
C GLY A 213 -7.53 7.94 18.67
N VAL A 214 -7.94 7.23 17.63
CA VAL A 214 -8.80 6.03 17.78
C VAL A 214 -8.02 4.88 18.45
N LYS A 215 -6.75 4.67 18.10
CA LYS A 215 -5.88 3.71 18.80
C LYS A 215 -5.81 4.00 20.29
N THR A 216 -5.54 5.26 20.68
CA THR A 216 -5.46 5.67 22.08
C THR A 216 -6.80 5.47 22.80
N ALA A 217 -7.91 5.73 22.15
CA ALA A 217 -9.24 5.47 22.70
C ALA A 217 -9.46 3.98 22.99
N VAL A 218 -9.02 3.09 22.09
CA VAL A 218 -9.06 1.62 22.32
C VAL A 218 -8.21 1.24 23.52
N LEU A 219 -6.97 1.73 23.62
CA LEU A 219 -6.08 1.45 24.74
C LEU A 219 -6.69 1.92 26.07
N ASN A 220 -7.22 3.13 26.10
CA ASN A 220 -7.87 3.69 27.30
C ASN A 220 -9.12 2.89 27.69
N TYR A 221 -9.92 2.44 26.71
CA TYR A 221 -11.09 1.59 26.97
C TYR A 221 -10.68 0.29 27.67
N ILE A 222 -9.67 -0.42 27.12
CA ILE A 222 -9.16 -1.67 27.69
C ILE A 222 -8.61 -1.44 29.11
N HIS A 223 -7.74 -0.44 29.27
CA HIS A 223 -7.12 -0.14 30.56
C HIS A 223 -8.15 0.26 31.64
N ASN A 224 -9.15 1.07 31.28
CA ASN A 224 -10.23 1.44 32.21
C ASN A 224 -11.08 0.22 32.63
N ALA A 225 -11.31 -0.73 31.73
CA ALA A 225 -12.00 -1.96 32.05
C ALA A 225 -11.20 -2.85 33.00
N GLU A 226 -9.88 -3.00 32.73
CA GLU A 226 -8.96 -3.73 33.62
C GLU A 226 -8.91 -3.15 35.03
N GLN A 227 -8.77 -1.82 35.16
CA GLN A 227 -8.79 -1.14 36.47
C GLN A 227 -10.08 -1.34 37.26
N LYS A 228 -11.19 -1.50 36.55
CA LYS A 228 -12.51 -1.71 37.16
C LYS A 228 -12.86 -3.20 37.30
N ASN A 229 -11.97 -4.10 36.93
CA ASN A 229 -12.22 -5.55 36.84
C ASN A 229 -13.48 -5.88 36.01
N ILE A 230 -13.71 -5.16 34.91
CA ILE A 230 -14.80 -5.40 33.98
C ILE A 230 -14.25 -6.27 32.84
N GLU A 231 -14.88 -7.42 32.61
CA GLU A 231 -14.56 -8.25 31.44
C GLU A 231 -15.03 -7.56 30.16
N ILE A 232 -14.14 -7.48 29.16
CA ILE A 232 -14.45 -6.91 27.85
C ILE A 232 -14.59 -8.00 26.79
N ASN A 233 -15.52 -7.83 25.88
CA ASN A 233 -15.57 -8.63 24.67
C ASN A 233 -14.56 -8.06 23.65
N LYS A 234 -13.43 -8.72 23.47
CA LYS A 234 -12.38 -8.29 22.53
C LYS A 234 -12.86 -8.26 21.07
N TYR A 235 -13.85 -9.05 20.71
CA TYR A 235 -14.45 -9.08 19.38
C TYR A 235 -15.27 -7.81 19.12
N ASP A 236 -16.02 -7.32 20.11
CA ASP A 236 -16.75 -6.06 20.02
C ASP A 236 -15.79 -4.88 19.92
N VAL A 237 -14.67 -4.90 20.64
CA VAL A 237 -13.62 -3.89 20.52
C VAL A 237 -13.04 -3.87 19.11
N ALA A 238 -12.73 -5.05 18.54
CA ALA A 238 -12.21 -5.18 17.18
C ALA A 238 -13.21 -4.68 16.13
N ALA A 239 -14.48 -5.07 16.25
CA ALA A 239 -15.55 -4.69 15.34
C ALA A 239 -15.81 -3.17 15.38
N SER A 240 -15.93 -2.60 16.57
CA SER A 240 -16.15 -1.16 16.77
C SER A 240 -14.94 -0.30 16.32
N PHE A 241 -13.71 -0.79 16.53
CA PHE A 241 -12.51 -0.14 16.02
C PHE A 241 -12.47 -0.15 14.50
N GLN A 242 -12.67 -1.32 13.87
CA GLN A 242 -12.72 -1.45 12.42
C GLN A 242 -13.79 -0.56 11.82
N GLU A 243 -14.98 -0.52 12.41
CA GLU A 243 -16.08 0.34 11.97
C GLU A 243 -15.69 1.83 12.01
N ALA A 244 -15.02 2.29 13.06
CA ALA A 244 -14.57 3.67 13.16
C ALA A 244 -13.55 4.04 12.06
N VAL A 245 -12.59 3.15 11.75
CA VAL A 245 -11.60 3.38 10.69
C VAL A 245 -12.25 3.35 9.31
N VAL A 246 -13.09 2.35 9.03
CA VAL A 246 -13.81 2.19 7.76
C VAL A 246 -14.71 3.39 7.46
N ASP A 247 -15.43 3.89 8.47
CA ASP A 247 -16.29 5.08 8.32
C ASP A 247 -15.47 6.32 7.92
N VAL A 248 -14.37 6.59 8.61
CA VAL A 248 -13.53 7.76 8.31
C VAL A 248 -12.94 7.67 6.91
N LEU A 249 -12.34 6.52 6.54
CA LEU A 249 -11.70 6.32 5.23
C LEU A 249 -12.71 6.47 4.08
N SER A 250 -13.86 5.80 4.19
CA SER A 250 -14.89 5.83 3.14
C SER A 250 -15.54 7.21 2.99
N ARG A 251 -15.90 7.86 4.08
CA ARG A 251 -16.54 9.18 4.08
C ARG A 251 -15.60 10.25 3.51
N HIS A 252 -14.33 10.25 3.88
CA HIS A 252 -13.36 11.22 3.37
C HIS A 252 -13.11 11.01 1.87
N LEU A 253 -13.01 9.76 1.39
CA LEU A 253 -12.88 9.47 -0.04
C LEU A 253 -14.04 10.04 -0.86
N ILE A 254 -15.30 9.75 -0.45
CA ILE A 254 -16.50 10.21 -1.15
C ILE A 254 -16.60 11.74 -1.15
N ASN A 255 -16.40 12.38 -0.01
CA ASN A 255 -16.50 13.83 0.12
C ASN A 255 -15.41 14.53 -0.69
N CYS A 256 -14.18 14.03 -0.64
CA CYS A 256 -13.07 14.56 -1.41
C CYS A 256 -13.32 14.47 -2.92
N ALA A 257 -13.92 13.38 -3.39
CA ALA A 257 -14.30 13.21 -4.79
C ALA A 257 -15.40 14.20 -5.22
N ARG A 258 -16.42 14.40 -4.38
CA ARG A 258 -17.48 15.38 -4.61
C ARG A 258 -16.95 16.81 -4.74
N GLU A 259 -16.07 17.23 -3.82
CA GLU A 259 -15.48 18.58 -3.86
C GLU A 259 -14.59 18.82 -5.07
N ASN A 260 -13.96 17.75 -5.58
CA ASN A 260 -13.16 17.84 -6.80
C ASN A 260 -13.95 17.62 -8.10
N GLY A 261 -15.25 17.35 -8.02
CA GLY A 261 -16.10 17.11 -9.19
C GLY A 261 -15.72 15.85 -9.97
N ILE A 262 -15.13 14.83 -9.30
CA ILE A 262 -14.65 13.59 -9.92
C ILE A 262 -15.54 12.43 -9.46
N ASN A 263 -16.14 11.71 -10.42
CA ASN A 263 -17.06 10.61 -10.14
C ASN A 263 -16.42 9.23 -10.30
N THR A 264 -15.10 9.15 -10.40
CA THR A 264 -14.36 7.90 -10.47
C THR A 264 -13.45 7.78 -9.25
N LEU A 265 -13.61 6.68 -8.53
CA LEU A 265 -12.88 6.36 -7.30
C LEU A 265 -12.01 5.14 -7.50
N ALA A 266 -10.87 5.11 -6.83
CA ALA A 266 -10.03 3.93 -6.73
C ALA A 266 -9.57 3.70 -5.27
N LEU A 267 -9.22 2.45 -4.95
CA LEU A 267 -8.66 2.05 -3.67
C LEU A 267 -7.34 1.32 -3.91
N ALA A 268 -6.33 1.56 -3.09
CA ALA A 268 -5.01 0.96 -3.24
C ALA A 268 -4.32 0.76 -1.87
N GLY A 269 -3.27 -0.07 -1.85
CA GLY A 269 -2.51 -0.39 -0.64
C GLY A 269 -3.07 -1.59 0.12
N GLY A 270 -2.32 -2.11 1.11
CA GLY A 270 -2.67 -3.33 1.84
C GLY A 270 -4.03 -3.29 2.55
N VAL A 271 -4.44 -2.11 3.06
CA VAL A 271 -5.78 -1.94 3.68
C VAL A 271 -6.91 -2.03 2.65
N ALA A 272 -6.61 -1.88 1.35
CA ALA A 272 -7.56 -2.15 0.27
C ALA A 272 -8.07 -3.60 0.25
N ALA A 273 -7.38 -4.53 0.88
CA ALA A 273 -7.84 -5.89 1.08
C ALA A 273 -8.97 -6.04 2.11
N ASN A 274 -9.21 -5.01 2.95
CA ASN A 274 -10.24 -5.05 3.99
C ASN A 274 -11.65 -5.09 3.36
N LYS A 275 -12.37 -6.19 3.60
CA LYS A 275 -13.68 -6.44 3.01
C LYS A 275 -14.74 -5.40 3.45
N PRO A 276 -14.90 -5.08 4.75
CA PRO A 276 -15.84 -4.04 5.19
C PRO A 276 -15.58 -2.67 4.56
N LEU A 277 -14.32 -2.29 4.35
CA LEU A 277 -13.98 -1.04 3.68
C LEU A 277 -14.45 -1.04 2.21
N ARG A 278 -14.19 -2.12 1.47
CA ARG A 278 -14.66 -2.26 0.09
C ARG A 278 -16.18 -2.17 -0.01
N GLU A 279 -16.88 -2.95 0.81
CA GLU A 279 -18.36 -2.99 0.82
C GLU A 279 -18.95 -1.61 1.15
N ARG A 280 -18.36 -0.90 2.11
CA ARG A 280 -18.78 0.45 2.47
C ARG A 280 -18.59 1.43 1.32
N ILE A 281 -17.42 1.40 0.65
CA ILE A 281 -17.14 2.31 -0.47
C ILE A 281 -18.03 1.96 -1.66
N VAL A 282 -18.24 0.67 -1.99
CA VAL A 282 -19.17 0.24 -3.06
C VAL A 282 -20.55 0.86 -2.84
N LYS A 283 -21.13 0.64 -1.66
CA LYS A 283 -22.46 1.17 -1.31
C LYS A 283 -22.50 2.69 -1.42
N SER A 284 -21.51 3.38 -0.83
CA SER A 284 -21.47 4.84 -0.85
C SER A 284 -21.24 5.39 -2.26
N ALA A 285 -20.47 4.72 -3.10
CA ALA A 285 -20.25 5.11 -4.49
C ALA A 285 -21.54 4.97 -5.31
N GLU A 286 -22.27 3.87 -5.17
CA GLU A 286 -23.57 3.65 -5.82
C GLU A 286 -24.60 4.72 -5.42
N GLU A 287 -24.74 5.02 -4.12
CA GLU A 287 -25.64 6.06 -3.59
C GLU A 287 -25.31 7.47 -4.15
N ASN A 288 -24.05 7.69 -4.56
CA ASN A 288 -23.59 8.97 -5.11
C ASN A 288 -23.39 8.99 -6.63
N GLY A 289 -23.75 7.91 -7.34
CA GLY A 289 -23.60 7.79 -8.78
C GLY A 289 -22.14 7.80 -9.24
N MET A 290 -21.23 7.30 -8.39
CA MET A 290 -19.79 7.22 -8.65
C MET A 290 -19.38 5.81 -9.10
N LYS A 291 -18.33 5.72 -9.92
CA LYS A 291 -17.67 4.45 -10.26
C LYS A 291 -16.58 4.16 -9.27
N PHE A 292 -16.44 2.90 -8.86
CA PHE A 292 -15.40 2.49 -7.90
C PHE A 292 -14.61 1.31 -8.40
N TYR A 293 -13.27 1.40 -8.30
CA TYR A 293 -12.29 0.42 -8.75
C TYR A 293 -11.35 0.04 -7.61
N TYR A 294 -10.99 -1.23 -7.55
CA TYR A 294 -9.99 -1.74 -6.60
C TYR A 294 -9.33 -2.99 -7.16
N PRO A 295 -8.05 -3.23 -6.83
CA PRO A 295 -7.34 -4.38 -7.37
C PRO A 295 -7.77 -5.67 -6.65
N ARG A 296 -7.55 -6.82 -7.29
CA ARG A 296 -7.66 -8.12 -6.64
C ARG A 296 -6.66 -8.24 -5.49
N PHE A 297 -6.91 -9.20 -4.60
CA PHE A 297 -6.19 -9.33 -3.32
C PHE A 297 -4.66 -9.37 -3.50
N GLU A 298 -4.16 -10.13 -4.46
CA GLU A 298 -2.73 -10.33 -4.73
C GLU A 298 -2.01 -9.07 -5.20
N LEU A 299 -2.74 -8.04 -5.64
CA LEU A 299 -2.20 -6.75 -6.08
C LEU A 299 -2.39 -5.64 -5.04
N CYS A 300 -3.04 -5.92 -3.89
CA CYS A 300 -3.24 -4.92 -2.83
C CYS A 300 -1.98 -4.72 -1.98
N THR A 301 -1.28 -5.82 -1.66
CA THR A 301 -0.04 -5.80 -0.86
C THR A 301 1.16 -5.48 -1.74
N ASP A 302 2.32 -5.28 -1.11
CA ASP A 302 3.56 -4.97 -1.82
C ASP A 302 3.91 -6.08 -2.81
N ASN A 303 4.09 -5.70 -4.06
CA ASN A 303 4.40 -6.60 -5.16
C ASN A 303 5.12 -5.86 -6.29
N ALA A 304 5.88 -6.57 -7.10
CA ALA A 304 6.65 -5.93 -8.17
C ALA A 304 5.83 -5.66 -9.44
N ALA A 305 4.67 -6.33 -9.63
CA ALA A 305 3.84 -6.06 -10.79
C ALA A 305 3.30 -4.62 -10.79
N MET A 306 2.90 -4.10 -9.63
CA MET A 306 2.47 -2.71 -9.47
C MET A 306 3.58 -1.71 -9.85
N ILE A 307 4.83 -2.05 -9.50
CA ILE A 307 6.01 -1.22 -9.83
C ILE A 307 6.28 -1.27 -11.34
N GLY A 308 6.19 -2.46 -11.96
CA GLY A 308 6.34 -2.61 -13.39
C GLY A 308 5.29 -1.82 -14.18
N CYS A 309 4.02 -1.84 -13.75
CA CYS A 309 2.97 -1.04 -14.36
C CYS A 309 3.23 0.46 -14.27
N ALA A 310 3.62 0.96 -13.09
CA ALA A 310 3.97 2.37 -12.88
C ALA A 310 5.18 2.79 -13.72
N ALA A 311 6.14 1.89 -13.91
CA ALA A 311 7.37 2.17 -14.65
C ALA A 311 7.13 2.55 -16.11
N PHE A 312 6.07 2.06 -16.76
CA PHE A 312 5.74 2.46 -18.14
C PHE A 312 5.45 3.97 -18.22
N ALA A 313 4.69 4.52 -17.26
CA ALA A 313 4.41 5.95 -17.25
C ALA A 313 5.66 6.79 -16.99
N GLU A 314 6.54 6.33 -16.09
CA GLU A 314 7.83 6.99 -15.82
C GLU A 314 8.72 6.95 -17.07
N TYR A 315 8.82 5.80 -17.75
CA TYR A 315 9.60 5.64 -18.98
C TYR A 315 9.10 6.54 -20.11
N GLU A 316 7.78 6.55 -20.37
CA GLU A 316 7.15 7.38 -21.41
C GLU A 316 7.33 8.90 -21.14
N SER A 317 7.40 9.29 -19.88
CA SER A 317 7.70 10.68 -19.49
C SER A 317 9.18 11.03 -19.55
N GLY A 318 10.06 10.07 -19.92
CA GLY A 318 11.50 10.25 -19.98
C GLY A 318 12.21 10.21 -18.61
N ASN A 319 11.52 9.74 -17.56
CA ASN A 319 12.10 9.60 -16.23
C ASN A 319 12.95 8.32 -16.15
N VAL A 320 14.20 8.42 -16.61
CA VAL A 320 15.21 7.37 -16.59
C VAL A 320 16.35 7.82 -15.71
N ALA A 321 16.75 6.96 -14.77
CA ALA A 321 17.85 7.25 -13.84
C ALA A 321 19.20 6.83 -14.40
N ASP A 322 20.24 7.50 -13.94
CA ASP A 322 21.63 7.07 -14.11
C ASP A 322 22.09 6.20 -12.92
N MET A 323 23.37 5.82 -12.92
CA MET A 323 23.95 4.99 -11.85
C MET A 323 24.14 5.73 -10.52
N THR A 324 23.80 7.02 -10.42
CA THR A 324 23.79 7.77 -9.15
C THR A 324 22.49 7.61 -8.36
N LEU A 325 21.46 6.97 -8.94
CA LEU A 325 20.19 6.69 -8.24
C LEU A 325 20.47 6.11 -6.85
N ASN A 326 19.79 6.66 -5.85
CA ASN A 326 19.90 6.21 -4.47
C ASN A 326 18.51 6.04 -3.82
N ALA A 327 18.45 5.32 -2.71
CA ALA A 327 17.25 5.16 -1.91
C ALA A 327 16.84 6.49 -1.25
N VAL A 328 15.53 6.79 -1.26
CA VAL A 328 14.96 8.00 -0.64
C VAL A 328 13.81 7.57 0.30
N PRO A 329 14.11 7.31 1.59
CA PRO A 329 13.15 6.73 2.54
C PRO A 329 11.87 7.53 2.71
N ASN A 330 11.98 8.86 2.68
CA ASN A 330 10.87 9.79 2.88
C ASN A 330 10.54 10.55 1.58
N LEU A 331 10.47 9.81 0.46
CA LEU A 331 10.18 10.42 -0.85
C LEU A 331 8.75 10.95 -0.88
N PRO A 332 8.53 12.27 -1.10
CA PRO A 332 7.18 12.81 -1.25
C PRO A 332 6.58 12.39 -2.59
N LEU A 333 5.26 12.11 -2.60
CA LEU A 333 4.55 11.73 -3.83
C LEU A 333 4.50 12.89 -4.84
N GLU A 334 4.33 14.10 -4.35
CA GLU A 334 4.39 15.33 -5.14
C GLU A 334 5.84 15.79 -5.26
N LYS A 335 6.22 16.25 -6.46
CA LYS A 335 7.48 16.99 -6.58
C LYS A 335 7.36 18.27 -5.75
N LEU A 336 8.25 18.45 -4.80
CA LEU A 336 8.41 19.76 -4.13
C LEU A 336 8.76 20.77 -5.22
N CYS A 337 7.84 21.73 -5.43
CA CYS A 337 8.07 22.86 -6.36
C CYS A 337 9.20 23.77 -5.86
#